data_dd20a11209d004aef310798bace282a0
#
_entry.id   dd20a11209d004aef310798bace282a0
#
_cell.length_a   1.000
_cell.length_b   1.000
_cell.length_c   1.000
_cell.angle_alpha   90.00
_cell.angle_beta   90.00
_cell.angle_gamma   90.00
#
_symmetry.space_group_name_H-M   'P 1'
#
loop_
_entity.id
_entity.type
_entity.pdbx_description
1 polymer ?
#
loop_
_entity_poly.entity_id
_entity_poly.type
_entity_poly.pdbx_seq_one_letter_code
_entity_poly.pdbx_strand_id
1 'polypeptide(L)'
;MHKNINFIKASSLSFGEGRGGAQPKVTLVGAGPGDPDLLTIKGANALAEAQVVLYDALANEEILTYAPKKSIKIFVGKRKGCHAYSQDEINQLIVDNALTYGHVVRLKGG
;
A
#
# COMPACT_ATOMS: atom_id res chain seq x y z
N MET A 1 3.41 16.51 17.44
CA MET A 1 2.78 15.26 17.65
C MET A 1 3.37 14.17 16.82
N HIS A 2 3.81 13.16 17.48
CA HIS A 2 4.43 12.06 16.78
C HIS A 2 3.44 11.02 16.37
N LYS A 3 3.61 10.49 15.19
CA LYS A 3 2.77 9.44 14.71
C LYS A 3 3.64 8.22 14.51
N ASN A 4 3.41 7.20 15.28
CA ASN A 4 4.19 6.00 15.17
C ASN A 4 3.66 5.12 14.07
N ILE A 5 4.33 5.13 12.96
CA ILE A 5 3.96 4.29 11.85
C ILE A 5 5.14 3.45 11.48
N ASN A 6 4.92 2.15 11.39
CA ASN A 6 5.97 1.24 11.01
C ASN A 6 6.02 1.13 9.52
N PHE A 7 7.17 1.46 8.94
CA PHE A 7 7.37 1.31 7.52
C PHE A 7 8.14 0.02 7.30
N ILE A 8 7.56 -0.89 6.55
CA ILE A 8 8.15 -2.19 6.31
C ILE A 8 8.21 -2.44 4.83
N LYS A 9 9.36 -2.79 4.31
CA LYS A 9 9.46 -3.15 2.91
C LYS A 9 8.94 -4.57 2.73
N ALA A 10 8.42 -4.85 1.55
CA ALA A 10 7.86 -6.16 1.27
C ALA A 10 8.85 -7.29 1.50
N SER A 11 10.13 -7.02 1.36
CA SER A 11 11.14 -8.04 1.57
C SER A 11 11.44 -8.25 3.04
N SER A 12 10.93 -7.41 3.93
CA SER A 12 11.18 -7.54 5.34
C SER A 12 10.06 -8.29 5.99
N LEU A 13 10.33 -8.92 7.14
CA LEU A 13 9.30 -9.58 7.82
C LEU A 13 8.50 -8.62 8.57
N SER A 14 7.26 -8.71 8.47
CA SER A 14 6.40 -7.90 9.28
C SER A 14 6.19 -8.58 10.57
N PHE A 15 5.96 -7.89 11.63
CA PHE A 15 5.74 -8.47 12.83
C PHE A 15 4.43 -8.68 13.05
N GLY A 16 3.86 -9.55 13.04
CA GLY A 16 2.54 -9.83 13.24
C GLY A 16 2.01 -9.55 14.52
N GLU A 17 1.76 -8.58 14.99
CA GLU A 17 1.35 -8.38 16.21
C GLU A 17 0.09 -8.68 16.54
N GLY A 18 -0.54 -9.46 16.48
CA GLY A 18 -1.81 -9.89 16.84
C GLY A 18 -2.59 -9.12 17.82
N ARG A 19 -2.44 -7.90 18.02
CA ARG A 19 -3.18 -7.25 18.93
C ARG A 19 -4.45 -6.87 18.42
N GLY A 20 -5.40 -6.83 19.13
CA GLY A 20 -6.70 -6.42 18.71
C GLY A 20 -6.63 -5.06 18.24
N GLY A 21 -7.10 -4.37 17.72
CA GLY A 21 -7.08 -3.07 17.25
C GLY A 21 -6.10 -2.88 16.14
N ALA A 22 -6.37 -2.02 15.25
CA ALA A 22 -5.54 -1.81 14.13
C ALA A 22 -4.37 -0.97 14.54
N GLN A 23 -3.18 -1.47 14.37
CA GLN A 23 -2.00 -0.69 14.58
C GLN A 23 -1.57 -0.10 13.27
N PRO A 24 -1.16 1.16 13.25
CA PRO A 24 -0.69 1.77 12.01
C PRO A 24 0.50 1.00 11.48
N LYS A 25 0.42 0.63 10.21
CA LYS A 25 1.48 -0.11 9.57
C LYS A 25 1.48 0.24 8.11
N VAL A 26 2.66 0.45 7.55
CA VAL A 26 2.79 0.77 6.13
C VAL A 26 3.77 -0.21 5.51
N THR A 27 3.37 -0.87 4.45
CA THR A 27 4.23 -1.77 3.72
C THR A 27 4.42 -1.23 2.31
N LEU A 28 5.66 -1.15 1.88
CA LEU A 28 5.96 -0.71 0.52
C LEU A 28 6.12 -1.96 -0.34
N VAL A 29 5.34 -2.07 -1.38
CA VAL A 29 5.36 -3.23 -2.25
C VAL A 29 5.68 -2.79 -3.66
N GLY A 30 6.69 -3.40 -4.26
CA GLY A 30 7.01 -3.17 -5.67
C GLY A 30 6.15 -4.06 -6.52
N ALA A 31 5.48 -3.47 -7.50
CA ALA A 31 4.63 -4.26 -8.39
C ALA A 31 5.41 -4.87 -9.55
N GLY A 32 6.67 -4.54 -9.68
CA GLY A 32 7.46 -5.01 -10.80
C GLY A 32 7.10 -4.29 -12.09
N PRO A 33 7.53 -4.79 -13.23
CA PRO A 33 7.33 -4.11 -14.49
C PRO A 33 5.95 -4.32 -15.10
N GLY A 34 4.98 -4.67 -14.31
CA GLY A 34 3.62 -4.82 -14.82
C GLY A 34 3.14 -6.26 -14.95
N ASP A 35 4.03 -7.21 -14.80
CA ASP A 35 3.64 -8.62 -14.87
C ASP A 35 3.28 -9.09 -13.46
N PRO A 36 2.03 -9.49 -13.22
CA PRO A 36 1.62 -9.92 -11.88
C PRO A 36 2.44 -11.09 -11.33
N ASP A 37 2.99 -11.91 -12.23
CA ASP A 37 3.78 -13.05 -11.79
C ASP A 37 5.12 -12.64 -11.20
N LEU A 38 5.52 -11.39 -11.37
CA LEU A 38 6.78 -10.91 -10.81
C LEU A 38 6.61 -10.30 -9.43
N LEU A 39 5.40 -10.29 -8.90
CA LEU A 39 5.16 -9.82 -7.57
C LEU A 39 5.74 -10.83 -6.58
N THR A 40 6.43 -10.36 -5.55
CA THR A 40 6.99 -11.29 -4.59
C THR A 40 5.89 -11.91 -3.72
N ILE A 41 6.18 -13.05 -3.13
CA ILE A 41 5.22 -13.69 -2.23
C ILE A 41 4.96 -12.80 -1.02
N LYS A 42 5.98 -12.12 -0.52
CA LYS A 42 5.79 -11.21 0.61
C LYS A 42 4.90 -10.04 0.20
N GLY A 43 5.05 -9.55 -1.01
CA GLY A 43 4.20 -8.48 -1.52
C GLY A 43 2.75 -8.93 -1.63
N ALA A 44 2.53 -10.13 -2.14
CA ALA A 44 1.19 -10.67 -2.25
C ALA A 44 0.55 -10.85 -0.86
N ASN A 45 1.33 -11.33 0.09
CA ASN A 45 0.82 -11.50 1.45
C ASN A 45 0.50 -10.16 2.10
N ALA A 46 1.32 -9.15 1.86
CA ALA A 46 1.05 -7.81 2.40
C ALA A 46 -0.24 -7.26 1.82
N LEU A 47 -0.45 -7.45 0.51
CA LEU A 47 -1.68 -7.00 -0.12
C LEU A 47 -2.90 -7.72 0.45
N ALA A 48 -2.76 -9.00 0.72
CA ALA A 48 -3.88 -9.77 1.26
C ALA A 48 -4.32 -9.28 2.64
N GLU A 49 -3.43 -8.61 3.34
CA GLU A 49 -3.74 -8.07 4.65
C GLU A 49 -3.99 -6.57 4.64
N ALA A 50 -3.99 -5.95 3.47
CA ALA A 50 -4.11 -4.51 3.39
C ALA A 50 -5.51 -4.04 3.67
N GLN A 51 -5.63 -2.94 4.38
CA GLN A 51 -6.90 -2.29 4.57
C GLN A 51 -7.04 -1.13 3.60
N VAL A 52 -5.93 -0.56 3.17
CA VAL A 52 -5.90 0.49 2.17
C VAL A 52 -4.73 0.22 1.24
N VAL A 53 -4.95 0.37 -0.04
CA VAL A 53 -3.89 0.23 -1.03
C VAL A 53 -3.79 1.53 -1.82
N LEU A 54 -2.62 2.15 -1.81
CA LEU A 54 -2.36 3.31 -2.64
C LEU A 54 -1.51 2.83 -3.80
N TYR A 55 -1.97 3.04 -5.01
CA TYR A 55 -1.29 2.52 -6.20
C TYR A 55 -1.21 3.57 -7.31
N ASP A 56 -0.29 3.37 -8.22
CA ASP A 56 -0.12 4.28 -9.35
C ASP A 56 -0.43 3.57 -10.66
N ALA A 57 -0.34 4.31 -11.76
CA ALA A 57 -0.74 3.80 -13.05
C ALA A 57 0.15 2.69 -13.57
N LEU A 58 1.33 2.51 -13.00
CA LEU A 58 2.22 1.46 -13.47
C LEU A 58 1.90 0.13 -12.82
N ALA A 59 1.05 0.12 -11.80
CA ALA A 59 0.64 -1.12 -11.18
C ALA A 59 -0.43 -1.79 -12.02
N ASN A 60 -0.28 -3.08 -12.25
CA ASN A 60 -1.26 -3.83 -13.01
C ASN A 60 -2.50 -4.06 -12.15
N GLU A 61 -3.67 -3.90 -12.74
CA GLU A 61 -4.90 -4.09 -12.00
C GLU A 61 -5.05 -5.49 -11.42
N GLU A 62 -4.48 -6.49 -12.08
CA GLU A 62 -4.55 -7.82 -11.53
C GLU A 62 -3.86 -7.92 -10.19
N ILE A 63 -2.86 -7.10 -9.92
CA ILE A 63 -2.17 -7.12 -8.65
C ILE A 63 -3.10 -6.63 -7.55
N LEU A 64 -4.02 -5.73 -7.87
CA LEU A 64 -4.96 -5.24 -6.87
C LEU A 64 -5.92 -6.33 -6.40
N THR A 65 -6.09 -7.37 -7.18
CA THR A 65 -6.98 -8.45 -6.78
C THR A 65 -6.42 -9.27 -5.63
N TYR A 66 -5.14 -9.13 -5.32
CA TYR A 66 -4.57 -9.79 -4.15
C TYR A 66 -5.07 -9.14 -2.85
N ALA A 67 -5.53 -7.90 -2.92
CA ALA A 67 -6.05 -7.22 -1.75
C ALA A 67 -7.52 -7.61 -1.51
N PRO A 68 -8.00 -7.56 -0.28
CA PRO A 68 -9.40 -7.88 -0.02
C PRO A 68 -10.33 -6.98 -0.81
N LYS A 69 -11.47 -7.51 -1.21
CA LYS A 69 -12.42 -6.72 -1.96
C LYS A 69 -12.89 -5.51 -1.16
N LYS A 70 -12.96 -5.64 0.14
CA LYS A 70 -13.42 -4.53 0.98
C LYS A 70 -12.35 -3.52 1.28
N SER A 71 -11.10 -3.75 0.85
CA SER A 71 -10.06 -2.78 1.10
C SER A 71 -10.29 -1.53 0.27
N ILE A 72 -9.81 -0.41 0.77
CA ILE A 72 -9.95 0.86 0.07
C ILE A 72 -8.78 0.96 -0.90
N LYS A 73 -9.07 1.27 -2.16
CA LYS A 73 -8.02 1.40 -3.17
C LYS A 73 -7.98 2.84 -3.64
N ILE A 74 -6.84 3.48 -3.49
CA ILE A 74 -6.67 4.89 -3.82
C ILE A 74 -5.64 5.02 -4.91
N PHE A 75 -6.04 5.59 -6.04
CA PHE A 75 -5.12 5.82 -7.13
C PHE A 75 -4.38 7.12 -6.89
N VAL A 76 -3.06 7.06 -6.84
CA VAL A 76 -2.23 8.24 -6.60
C VAL A 76 -1.36 8.62 -7.79
N GLY A 77 -1.56 7.95 -8.90
CA GLY A 77 -0.82 8.29 -10.11
C GLY A 77 -1.40 9.52 -10.80
N LYS A 78 -0.76 9.91 -11.89
CA LYS A 78 -1.20 11.07 -12.63
C LYS A 78 -2.42 10.70 -13.47
N ARG A 79 -3.43 11.50 -13.40
CA ARG A 79 -4.61 11.31 -14.23
C ARG A 79 -4.69 12.39 -15.28
N LYS A 80 -5.26 12.05 -16.41
CA LYS A 80 -5.43 13.01 -17.47
C LYS A 80 -6.30 14.14 -16.97
N GLY A 81 -5.86 15.36 -17.17
CA GLY A 81 -6.61 16.52 -16.74
C GLY A 81 -6.41 16.91 -15.30
N CYS A 82 -5.63 16.14 -14.54
CA CYS A 82 -5.35 16.44 -13.16
C CYS A 82 -3.87 16.41 -12.94
N HIS A 83 -3.38 17.17 -11.98
CA HIS A 83 -1.97 17.06 -11.66
C HIS A 83 -1.76 15.86 -10.73
N ALA A 84 -0.56 15.34 -10.75
CA ALA A 84 -0.23 14.21 -9.93
C ALA A 84 -0.11 14.63 -8.47
N TYR A 85 -0.33 13.70 -7.56
CA TYR A 85 -0.04 13.94 -6.17
C TYR A 85 1.45 14.15 -5.99
N SER A 86 1.84 15.09 -5.16
CA SER A 86 3.24 15.25 -4.82
C SER A 86 3.62 14.14 -3.85
N GLN A 87 4.90 13.92 -3.66
CA GLN A 87 5.34 12.91 -2.71
C GLN A 87 4.87 13.26 -1.29
N ASP A 88 4.84 14.54 -0.94
CA ASP A 88 4.36 14.93 0.37
C ASP A 88 2.88 14.63 0.54
N GLU A 89 2.09 14.82 -0.52
CA GLU A 89 0.68 14.49 -0.46
C GLU A 89 0.47 12.99 -0.32
N ILE A 90 1.26 12.20 -1.03
CA ILE A 90 1.18 10.75 -0.92
C ILE A 90 1.56 10.31 0.50
N ASN A 91 2.61 10.89 1.05
CA ASN A 91 3.02 10.56 2.40
C ASN A 91 1.93 10.91 3.40
N GLN A 92 1.24 12.02 3.21
CA GLN A 92 0.16 12.41 4.11
C GLN A 92 -1.02 11.44 4.00
N LEU A 93 -1.33 11.01 2.76
CA LEU A 93 -2.39 10.02 2.57
C LEU A 93 -2.03 8.71 3.28
N ILE A 94 -0.78 8.29 3.18
CA ILE A 94 -0.33 7.07 3.84
C ILE A 94 -0.52 7.19 5.35
N VAL A 95 -0.07 8.27 5.93
CA VAL A 95 -0.16 8.48 7.36
C VAL A 95 -1.61 8.54 7.81
N ASP A 96 -2.43 9.33 7.13
CA ASP A 96 -3.81 9.50 7.52
C ASP A 96 -4.58 8.19 7.43
N ASN A 97 -4.36 7.44 6.38
CA ASN A 97 -5.06 6.17 6.21
C ASN A 97 -4.54 5.10 7.17
N ALA A 98 -3.25 5.11 7.47
CA ALA A 98 -2.72 4.15 8.43
C ALA A 98 -3.28 4.41 9.81
N LEU A 99 -3.40 5.67 10.19
CA LEU A 99 -3.95 6.00 11.50
C LEU A 99 -5.44 5.72 11.59
N THR A 100 -6.14 5.82 10.47
CA THR A 100 -7.59 5.60 10.44
C THR A 100 -7.95 4.13 10.31
N TYR A 101 -7.26 3.41 9.43
CA TYR A 101 -7.64 2.07 9.07
C TYR A 101 -6.67 0.99 9.51
N GLY A 102 -5.43 1.28 9.68
CA GLY A 102 -4.43 0.32 10.15
C GLY A 102 -3.36 0.03 9.13
N HIS A 103 -3.53 -1.00 8.32
CA HIS A 103 -2.47 -1.41 7.40
C HIS A 103 -2.66 -0.80 6.02
N VAL A 104 -1.70 0.02 5.62
CA VAL A 104 -1.68 0.64 4.29
C VAL A 104 -0.57 0.02 3.49
N VAL A 105 -0.88 -0.41 2.28
CA VAL A 105 0.12 -0.88 1.34
C VAL A 105 0.31 0.19 0.27
N ARG A 106 1.55 0.63 0.08
CA ARG A 106 1.88 1.53 -1.01
C ARG A 106 2.42 0.65 -2.13
N LEU A 107 1.60 0.42 -3.11
CA LEU A 107 1.96 -0.41 -4.25
C LEU A 107 2.53 0.47 -5.33
N LYS A 108 3.81 0.31 -5.61
CA LYS A 108 4.50 1.16 -6.55
C LYS A 108 4.87 0.35 -7.77
N GLY A 109 4.50 0.82 -8.93
CA GLY A 109 4.84 0.16 -10.17
C GLY A 109 6.22 0.55 -10.64
N GLY A 110 6.75 -0.26 -11.48
CA GLY A 110 8.00 0.03 -12.14
C GLY A 110 9.21 0.06 -11.31
#